data_424de981f9af8a93daf7b7eb788d17f7
#
_entry.id   424de981f9af8a93daf7b7eb788d17f7
#
_cell.length_a   1.000
_cell.length_b   1.000
_cell.length_c   1.000
_cell.angle_alpha   90.00
_cell.angle_beta   90.00
_cell.angle_gamma   90.00
#
_symmetry.space_group_name_H-M   'P 1'
#
loop_
_entity.id
_entity.type
_entity.pdbx_description
1 polymer ?
#
loop_
_entity_poly.entity_id
_entity_poly.type
_entity_poly.pdbx_seq_one_letter_code
_entity_poly.pdbx_strand_id
1 'polypeptide(L)' 'MFSKEKTIYAYTVEKCNQCNLEKKREFKEGDFLFAETSKCDSCNGVTIIERIFGETIEK' A
#
# COMPACT_ATOMS: atom_id res chain seq x y z
N MET A 1 12.45 17.95 -25.35
CA MET A 1 12.29 17.55 -24.93
C MET A 1 11.80 16.83 -24.74
N PHE A 2 11.60 16.18 -24.60
CA PHE A 2 11.22 15.74 -24.12
C PHE A 2 11.41 14.94 -23.50
N SER A 3 11.33 14.91 -23.63
CA SER A 3 11.86 14.30 -22.44
C SER A 3 10.98 13.15 -21.99
N LYS A 4 11.62 12.15 -21.43
CA LYS A 4 10.87 11.03 -20.90
C LYS A 4 10.05 11.47 -19.72
N GLU A 5 8.84 11.02 -19.70
CA GLU A 5 8.03 11.25 -18.53
C GLU A 5 8.25 10.11 -17.55
N LYS A 6 8.54 10.49 -16.34
CA LYS A 6 8.62 9.52 -15.27
C LYS A 6 7.33 9.56 -14.50
N THR A 7 6.72 8.41 -14.39
CA THR A 7 5.50 8.29 -13.63
C THR A 7 5.83 7.57 -12.34
N ILE A 8 5.51 8.20 -11.24
CA ILE A 8 5.75 7.60 -9.93
C ILE A 8 4.42 7.12 -9.39
N TYR A 9 4.35 5.83 -9.14
CA TYR A 9 3.18 5.24 -8.52
C TYR A 9 3.51 4.90 -7.09
N ALA A 10 2.67 5.36 -6.19
CA ALA A 10 2.82 5.02 -4.79
C ALA A 10 1.93 3.85 -4.47
N TYR A 11 2.44 2.93 -3.68
CA TYR A 11 1.72 1.73 -3.29
C TYR A 11 1.72 1.61 -1.79
N THR A 12 0.65 1.05 -1.29
CA THR A 12 0.49 0.81 0.14
C THR A 12 0.40 -0.69 0.35
N VAL A 13 1.21 -1.19 1.28
CA VAL A 13 1.14 -2.60 1.66
C VAL A 13 0.42 -2.70 2.97
N GLU A 14 -0.68 -3.41 2.97
CA GLU A 14 -1.48 -3.68 4.15
C GLU A 14 -1.20 -5.08 4.63
N LYS A 15 -1.15 -5.23 5.93
CA LYS A 15 -0.87 -6.53 6.51
C LYS A 15 -1.80 -6.78 7.68
N CYS A 16 -2.35 -7.98 7.72
CA CYS A 16 -3.18 -8.38 8.83
C CYS A 16 -2.29 -8.65 10.04
N ASN A 17 -2.73 -8.18 11.20
CA ASN A 17 -1.92 -8.34 12.39
C ASN A 17 -2.07 -9.71 13.04
N GLN A 18 -2.89 -10.58 12.49
CA GLN A 18 -3.09 -11.91 13.06
C GLN A 18 -2.65 -13.02 12.12
N CYS A 19 -3.07 -12.98 10.88
CA CYS A 19 -2.72 -14.04 9.95
C CYS A 19 -1.58 -13.69 9.02
N ASN A 20 -1.03 -12.49 9.14
CA ASN A 20 0.12 -12.04 8.34
C ASN A 20 -0.15 -11.99 6.86
N LEU A 21 -1.40 -11.86 6.48
CA LEU A 21 -1.75 -11.73 5.07
C LEU A 21 -1.39 -10.32 4.61
N GLU A 22 -0.64 -10.23 3.52
CA GLU A 22 -0.23 -8.95 2.98
C GLU A 22 -0.96 -8.68 1.69
N LYS A 23 -1.31 -7.42 1.49
CA LYS A 23 -1.91 -6.97 0.25
C LYS A 23 -1.25 -5.69 -0.21
N LYS A 24 -0.98 -5.61 -1.49
CA LYS A 24 -0.43 -4.41 -2.10
C LYS A 24 -1.54 -3.73 -2.88
N ARG A 25 -1.68 -2.44 -2.66
CA ARG A 25 -2.67 -1.67 -3.40
C ARG A 25 -2.16 -0.27 -3.66
N GLU A 26 -2.90 0.43 -4.49
CA GLU A 26 -2.52 1.78 -4.83
C GLU A 26 -2.68 2.70 -3.62
N PHE A 27 -1.73 3.61 -3.46
CA PHE A 27 -1.75 4.56 -2.37
C PHE A 27 -2.93 5.52 -2.53
N LYS A 28 -3.54 5.88 -1.42
CA LYS A 28 -4.59 6.88 -1.38
C LYS A 28 -4.22 7.95 -0.39
N GLU A 29 -4.75 9.14 -0.62
CA GLU A 29 -4.58 10.21 0.35
C GLU A 29 -5.14 9.77 1.68
N GLY A 30 -4.38 10.08 2.72
CA GLY A 30 -4.78 9.68 4.05
C GLY A 30 -4.13 8.41 4.53
N ASP A 31 -3.47 7.67 3.64
CA ASP A 31 -2.74 6.49 4.06
C ASP A 31 -1.51 6.89 4.84
N PHE A 32 -1.29 6.24 5.96
CA PHE A 32 -0.07 6.46 6.72
C PHE A 32 0.28 5.19 7.46
N LEU A 33 1.52 5.12 7.89
CA LEU A 33 2.04 3.91 8.51
C LEU A 33 1.25 3.55 9.76
N PHE A 34 0.98 2.28 9.90
CA PHE A 34 0.30 1.70 11.06
C PHE A 34 -1.14 2.14 11.20
N ALA A 35 -1.70 2.74 10.17
CA ALA A 35 -3.12 3.08 10.19
C ALA A 35 -3.94 1.83 9.94
N GLU A 36 -5.04 1.72 10.66
CA GLU A 36 -5.97 0.62 10.43
C GLU A 36 -6.78 0.92 9.17
N THR A 37 -6.88 -0.08 8.29
CA THR A 37 -7.60 0.13 7.04
C THR A 37 -8.93 -0.60 7.03
N SER A 38 -8.93 -1.87 7.38
CA SER A 38 -10.17 -2.64 7.35
C SER A 38 -9.95 -3.91 8.15
N LYS A 39 -11.04 -4.67 8.28
CA LYS A 39 -10.93 -5.95 8.95
C LYS A 39 -10.50 -7.00 7.94
N CYS A 40 -9.71 -7.93 8.42
CA CYS A 40 -9.27 -9.04 7.61
C CYS A 40 -10.42 -10.03 7.48
N ASP A 41 -10.71 -10.41 6.25
CA ASP A 41 -11.82 -11.36 6.01
C ASP A 41 -11.44 -12.77 6.39
N SER A 42 -10.15 -13.06 6.48
CA SER A 42 -9.72 -14.43 6.71
C SER A 42 -9.69 -14.81 8.17
N CYS A 43 -9.41 -13.86 9.07
CA CYS A 43 -9.19 -14.22 10.45
C CYS A 43 -9.83 -13.27 11.44
N ASN A 44 -10.65 -12.33 10.96
CA ASN A 44 -11.29 -11.32 11.78
C ASN A 44 -10.30 -10.41 12.50
N GLY A 45 -9.06 -10.40 12.05
CA GLY A 45 -8.09 -9.48 12.58
C GLY A 45 -8.26 -8.11 11.95
N VAL A 46 -7.34 -7.23 12.25
CA VAL A 46 -7.34 -5.88 11.71
C VAL A 46 -6.17 -5.75 10.76
N THR A 47 -6.45 -5.17 9.60
CA THR A 47 -5.43 -4.90 8.60
C THR A 47 -4.88 -3.51 8.84
N ILE A 48 -3.58 -3.40 8.91
CA ILE A 48 -2.92 -2.11 9.08
C ILE A 48 -1.97 -1.90 7.91
N ILE A 49 -1.60 -0.65 7.71
CA ILE A 49 -0.64 -0.30 6.69
C ILE A 49 0.75 -0.58 7.22
N GLU A 50 1.43 -1.54 6.63
CA GLU A 50 2.76 -1.92 7.07
C GLU A 50 3.81 -1.01 6.49
N ARG A 51 3.67 -0.67 5.21
CA ARG A 51 4.64 0.19 4.56
C ARG A 51 4.02 0.86 3.36
N ILE A 52 4.62 1.97 2.98
CA ILE A 52 4.21 2.72 1.82
C ILE A 52 5.48 2.98 1.02
N PHE A 53 5.43 2.71 -0.27
CA PHE A 53 6.60 2.93 -1.10
C PHE A 53 6.17 3.38 -2.48
N GLY A 54 7.13 3.96 -3.21
CA GLY A 54 6.87 4.42 -4.54
C GLY A 54 7.69 3.64 -5.56
N GLU A 55 7.12 3.45 -6.72
CA GLU A 55 7.82 2.84 -7.84
C GLU A 55 7.88 3.83 -8.98
N THR A 56 9.03 3.93 -9.61
CA THR A 56 9.19 4.79 -10.76
C THR A 56 9.11 3.94 -12.02
N ILE A 57 8.22 4.34 -12.91
CA ILE A 57 8.07 3.65 -14.18
C ILE A 57 8.51 4.60 -15.27
N GLU A 58 9.48 4.18 -16.03
CA GLU A 58 9.97 4.95 -17.18
C GLU A 58 9.46 4.34 -18.45
N LYS A 59 9.09 5.21 -19.34
CA LYS A 59 8.66 4.76 -20.66
C LYS A 59 9.58 5.27 -21.72
#